data_139cef2beabb0828fe72d8cb5a34459c
#
_entry.id   139cef2beabb0828fe72d8cb5a34459c
#
_cell.length_a   1.000
_cell.length_b   1.000
_cell.length_c   1.000
_cell.angle_alpha   90.00
_cell.angle_beta   90.00
_cell.angle_gamma   90.00
#
_symmetry.space_group_name_H-M   'P 1'
#
loop_
_entity.id
_entity.type
_entity.pdbx_description
1 polymer ?
#
loop_
_entity_poly.entity_id
_entity_poly.type
_entity_poly.pdbx_seq_one_letter_code
_entity_poly.pdbx_strand_id
1 'polypeptide(L)'
;EGIGAEIQEKDSQIMIVSPIKGTPAEKAGLQPNDIIVSVDGTELTGMSSTEAVKLIKGEKGTTVELVIQRGSQEPFGVKITRDTIPVETVYTEMLDNGIASIHLTSFSTSTMNELTTALEEMNEQGMKGLVLDLRGNPGGLMDEAVNIANLFVPNGEVIFQVEYDDGKKM
;
A
#
# COMPACT_ATOMS: atom_id res chain seq x y z
N GLU A 1 -10.14 -1.27 4.47
CA GLU A 1 -9.88 -2.03 5.72
C GLU A 1 -9.95 -3.53 5.45
N GLY A 2 -9.05 -4.30 6.02
CA GLY A 2 -8.93 -5.73 5.77
C GLY A 2 -7.70 -6.34 6.41
N ILE A 3 -7.11 -7.36 5.77
CA ILE A 3 -5.95 -8.08 6.33
C ILE A 3 -4.60 -7.66 5.70
N GLY A 4 -4.60 -7.07 4.51
CA GLY A 4 -3.38 -6.65 3.80
C GLY A 4 -2.66 -7.80 3.09
N ALA A 5 -3.38 -8.48 2.21
CA ALA A 5 -2.81 -9.46 1.29
C ALA A 5 -3.30 -9.18 -0.13
N GLU A 6 -2.41 -9.32 -1.08
CA GLU A 6 -2.76 -9.38 -2.49
C GLU A 6 -3.19 -10.80 -2.83
N ILE A 7 -4.35 -10.96 -3.46
CA ILE A 7 -4.91 -12.26 -3.82
C ILE A 7 -5.25 -12.31 -5.30
N GLN A 8 -5.21 -13.52 -5.86
CA GLN A 8 -5.67 -13.78 -7.23
C GLN A 8 -6.50 -15.07 -7.28
N GLU A 9 -7.36 -15.15 -8.27
CA GLU A 9 -8.01 -16.40 -8.63
C GLU A 9 -7.09 -17.20 -9.56
N LYS A 10 -6.87 -18.46 -9.24
CA LYS A 10 -6.11 -19.40 -10.06
C LYS A 10 -6.68 -20.81 -9.88
N ASP A 11 -6.97 -21.50 -10.97
CA ASP A 11 -7.50 -22.85 -10.96
C ASP A 11 -8.75 -23.02 -10.07
N SER A 12 -9.67 -22.03 -10.13
CA SER A 12 -10.87 -21.94 -9.29
C SER A 12 -10.60 -21.87 -7.78
N GLN A 13 -9.42 -21.46 -7.39
CA GLN A 13 -9.00 -21.27 -6.00
C GLN A 13 -8.54 -19.83 -5.79
N ILE A 14 -8.65 -19.35 -4.56
CA ILE A 14 -8.15 -18.02 -4.17
C ILE A 14 -6.76 -18.20 -3.55
N MET A 15 -5.75 -17.66 -4.22
CA MET A 15 -4.36 -17.77 -3.83
C MET A 15 -3.80 -16.43 -3.38
N ILE A 16 -3.02 -16.44 -2.31
CA ILE A 16 -2.24 -15.28 -1.86
C ILE A 16 -1.04 -15.10 -2.80
N VAL A 17 -0.99 -13.96 -3.47
CA VAL A 17 0.17 -13.55 -4.28
C VAL A 17 1.28 -13.10 -3.34
N SER A 18 0.96 -12.18 -2.42
CA SER A 18 1.89 -11.71 -1.41
C SER A 18 1.14 -11.04 -0.24
N PRO A 19 1.54 -11.28 1.02
CA PRO A 19 1.14 -10.41 2.12
C PRO A 19 1.86 -9.06 1.99
N ILE A 20 1.17 -7.98 2.31
CA ILE A 20 1.74 -6.63 2.30
C ILE A 20 2.53 -6.43 3.59
N LYS A 21 3.75 -5.89 3.49
CA LYS A 21 4.67 -5.65 4.62
C LYS A 21 4.02 -4.79 5.71
N GLY A 22 4.20 -5.17 6.96
CA GLY A 22 3.69 -4.46 8.13
C GLY A 22 2.22 -4.71 8.44
N THR A 23 1.49 -5.44 7.59
CA THR A 23 0.04 -5.67 7.72
C THR A 23 -0.32 -6.86 8.60
N PRO A 24 -1.60 -7.00 8.99
CA PRO A 24 -2.06 -8.16 9.74
C PRO A 24 -1.81 -9.50 9.05
N ALA A 25 -1.88 -9.57 7.71
CA ALA A 25 -1.62 -10.80 6.95
C ALA A 25 -0.17 -11.27 7.11
N GLU A 26 0.79 -10.37 6.99
CA GLU A 26 2.21 -10.68 7.20
C GLU A 26 2.47 -11.12 8.65
N LYS A 27 1.94 -10.35 9.63
CA LYS A 27 2.08 -10.67 11.07
C LYS A 27 1.47 -12.00 11.44
N ALA A 28 0.42 -12.42 10.75
CA ALA A 28 -0.21 -13.73 10.93
C ALA A 28 0.54 -14.87 10.24
N GLY A 29 1.65 -14.56 9.53
CA GLY A 29 2.50 -15.55 8.88
C GLY A 29 1.93 -16.12 7.58
N LEU A 30 1.02 -15.41 6.91
CA LEU A 30 0.60 -15.76 5.56
C LEU A 30 1.78 -15.65 4.59
N GLN A 31 1.81 -16.52 3.58
CA GLN A 31 2.92 -16.62 2.64
C GLN A 31 2.43 -16.60 1.19
N PRO A 32 3.29 -16.21 0.25
CA PRO A 32 3.01 -16.38 -1.17
C PRO A 32 2.69 -17.84 -1.50
N ASN A 33 1.71 -18.04 -2.38
CA ASN A 33 1.15 -19.32 -2.80
C ASN A 33 0.32 -20.06 -1.74
N ASP A 34 -0.01 -19.46 -0.60
CA ASP A 34 -1.05 -19.98 0.27
C ASP A 34 -2.40 -19.92 -0.44
N ILE A 35 -3.18 -20.99 -0.36
CA ILE A 35 -4.55 -21.04 -0.88
C ILE A 35 -5.50 -20.79 0.27
N ILE A 36 -6.42 -19.85 0.10
CA ILE A 36 -7.48 -19.59 1.07
C ILE A 36 -8.63 -20.54 0.73
N VAL A 37 -8.80 -21.56 1.56
CA VAL A 37 -9.84 -22.59 1.40
C VAL A 37 -11.19 -22.04 1.84
N SER A 38 -11.24 -21.37 2.99
CA SER A 38 -12.48 -20.77 3.50
C SER A 38 -12.23 -19.49 4.30
N VAL A 39 -13.28 -18.67 4.43
CA VAL A 39 -13.34 -17.44 5.22
C VAL A 39 -14.55 -17.53 6.13
N ASP A 40 -14.37 -17.47 7.45
CA ASP A 40 -15.43 -17.57 8.46
C ASP A 40 -16.38 -18.76 8.21
N GLY A 41 -15.80 -19.91 7.80
CA GLY A 41 -16.53 -21.14 7.48
C GLY A 41 -17.16 -21.18 6.09
N THR A 42 -17.08 -20.12 5.29
CA THR A 42 -17.55 -20.09 3.90
C THR A 42 -16.45 -20.54 2.96
N GLU A 43 -16.66 -21.63 2.22
CA GLU A 43 -15.71 -22.13 1.22
C GLU A 43 -15.58 -21.18 0.04
N LEU A 44 -14.33 -20.99 -0.44
CA LEU A 44 -14.03 -20.08 -1.56
C LEU A 44 -13.87 -20.79 -2.90
N THR A 45 -13.94 -22.11 -2.95
CA THR A 45 -13.78 -22.87 -4.20
C THR A 45 -14.79 -22.44 -5.26
N GLY A 46 -14.29 -22.01 -6.41
CA GLY A 46 -15.12 -21.51 -7.53
C GLY A 46 -15.63 -20.07 -7.36
N MET A 47 -15.28 -19.38 -6.29
CA MET A 47 -15.56 -17.95 -6.15
C MET A 47 -14.55 -17.11 -6.92
N SER A 48 -15.00 -15.97 -7.42
CA SER A 48 -14.11 -14.96 -7.97
C SER A 48 -13.31 -14.26 -6.86
N SER A 49 -12.16 -13.70 -7.22
CA SER A 49 -11.36 -12.88 -6.28
C SER A 49 -12.17 -11.71 -5.69
N THR A 50 -13.07 -11.12 -6.47
CA THR A 50 -13.94 -10.02 -6.02
C THR A 50 -14.91 -10.46 -4.91
N GLU A 51 -15.46 -11.67 -5.01
CA GLU A 51 -16.35 -12.23 -4.00
C GLU A 51 -15.57 -12.60 -2.73
N ALA A 52 -14.42 -13.24 -2.87
CA ALA A 52 -13.54 -13.55 -1.75
C ALA A 52 -13.11 -12.30 -0.99
N VAL A 53 -12.73 -11.22 -1.71
CA VAL A 53 -12.38 -9.92 -1.10
C VAL A 53 -13.50 -9.36 -0.24
N LYS A 54 -14.78 -9.50 -0.64
CA LYS A 54 -15.91 -9.01 0.16
C LYS A 54 -16.04 -9.74 1.50
N LEU A 55 -15.72 -11.04 1.54
CA LEU A 55 -15.74 -11.82 2.78
C LEU A 55 -14.53 -11.51 3.68
N ILE A 56 -13.36 -11.28 3.07
CA ILE A 56 -12.12 -11.01 3.80
C ILE A 56 -12.11 -9.59 4.39
N LYS A 57 -12.62 -8.58 3.65
CA LYS A 57 -12.73 -7.20 4.12
C LYS A 57 -13.76 -7.06 5.24
N GLY A 58 -13.63 -6.03 6.05
CA GLY A 58 -14.55 -5.69 7.13
C GLY A 58 -13.97 -4.62 8.03
N GLU A 59 -14.73 -4.19 9.02
CA GLU A 59 -14.37 -3.10 9.93
C GLU A 59 -13.05 -3.37 10.67
N LYS A 60 -12.25 -2.33 10.83
CA LYS A 60 -11.03 -2.35 11.64
C LYS A 60 -11.32 -2.86 13.05
N GLY A 61 -10.45 -3.73 13.53
CA GLY A 61 -10.57 -4.35 14.87
C GLY A 61 -11.44 -5.61 14.91
N THR A 62 -12.20 -5.92 13.86
CA THR A 62 -12.92 -7.20 13.76
C THR A 62 -11.96 -8.31 13.33
N THR A 63 -12.27 -9.55 13.71
CA THR A 63 -11.47 -10.73 13.38
C THR A 63 -12.11 -11.50 12.24
N VAL A 64 -11.29 -12.00 11.32
CA VAL A 64 -11.66 -12.98 10.30
C VAL A 64 -10.87 -14.27 10.53
N GLU A 65 -11.51 -15.41 10.34
CA GLU A 65 -10.89 -16.73 10.40
C GLU A 65 -10.72 -17.28 8.99
N LEU A 66 -9.46 -17.50 8.58
CA LEU A 66 -9.12 -18.11 7.31
C LEU A 66 -8.69 -19.55 7.52
N VAL A 67 -9.09 -20.46 6.65
CA VAL A 67 -8.49 -21.79 6.53
C VAL A 67 -7.54 -21.75 5.34
N ILE A 68 -6.28 -22.07 5.59
CA ILE A 68 -5.17 -21.94 4.63
C ILE A 68 -4.66 -23.35 4.29
N GLN A 69 -4.49 -23.61 2.98
CA GLN A 69 -3.76 -24.74 2.44
C GLN A 69 -2.39 -24.27 1.96
N ARG A 70 -1.33 -24.75 2.59
CA ARG A 70 0.06 -24.42 2.23
C ARG A 70 0.76 -25.64 1.66
N GLY A 71 0.93 -25.65 0.35
CA GLY A 71 1.53 -26.80 -0.35
C GLY A 71 0.79 -28.11 -0.05
N SER A 72 1.49 -29.13 0.40
CA SER A 72 0.94 -30.45 0.77
C SER A 72 0.67 -30.63 2.28
N GLN A 73 0.73 -29.57 3.07
CA GLN A 73 0.43 -29.64 4.51
C GLN A 73 -1.07 -29.79 4.74
N GLU A 74 -1.47 -30.30 5.91
CA GLU A 74 -2.88 -30.28 6.31
C GLU A 74 -3.37 -28.83 6.41
N PRO A 75 -4.62 -28.52 5.98
CA PRO A 75 -5.19 -27.19 6.11
C PRO A 75 -5.21 -26.74 7.57
N PHE A 76 -4.88 -25.48 7.80
CA PHE A 76 -4.83 -24.89 9.15
C PHE A 76 -5.56 -23.56 9.22
N GLY A 77 -6.16 -23.30 10.40
CA GLY A 77 -6.88 -22.05 10.67
C GLY A 77 -5.92 -20.92 11.07
N VAL A 78 -6.18 -19.72 10.56
CA VAL A 78 -5.47 -18.48 10.92
C VAL A 78 -6.50 -17.40 11.25
N LYS A 79 -6.44 -16.86 12.46
CA LYS A 79 -7.28 -15.72 12.89
C LYS A 79 -6.51 -14.43 12.71
N ILE A 80 -7.10 -13.49 11.99
CA ILE A 80 -6.48 -12.21 11.64
C ILE A 80 -7.41 -11.08 12.04
N THR A 81 -6.91 -10.16 12.85
CA THR A 81 -7.64 -8.94 13.17
C THR A 81 -7.45 -7.93 12.04
N ARG A 82 -8.56 -7.47 11.48
CA ARG A 82 -8.56 -6.49 10.39
C ARG A 82 -8.04 -5.14 10.85
N ASP A 83 -7.33 -4.46 9.97
CA ASP A 83 -6.80 -3.12 10.20
C ASP A 83 -6.95 -2.24 8.95
N THR A 84 -6.63 -0.97 9.09
CA THR A 84 -6.41 -0.08 7.95
C THR A 84 -5.15 -0.55 7.23
N ILE A 85 -5.30 -0.90 5.95
CA ILE A 85 -4.18 -1.35 5.15
C ILE A 85 -3.57 -0.14 4.45
N PRO A 86 -2.30 0.18 4.74
CA PRO A 86 -1.61 1.24 4.01
C PRO A 86 -1.54 0.88 2.52
N VAL A 87 -1.85 1.83 1.69
CA VAL A 87 -1.62 1.73 0.25
C VAL A 87 -0.31 2.46 0.01
N GLU A 88 0.70 1.76 -0.52
CA GLU A 88 1.95 2.41 -0.91
C GLU A 88 1.67 3.51 -1.93
N THR A 89 2.24 4.67 -1.69
CA THR A 89 2.10 5.84 -2.55
C THR A 89 3.42 6.27 -3.18
N VAL A 90 4.52 5.64 -2.77
CA VAL A 90 5.88 5.95 -3.20
C VAL A 90 6.55 4.70 -3.76
N TYR A 91 6.97 4.75 -5.01
CA TYR A 91 7.70 3.69 -5.70
C TYR A 91 9.05 4.20 -6.15
N THR A 92 10.09 3.41 -5.97
CA THR A 92 11.47 3.82 -6.24
C THR A 92 12.16 2.89 -7.23
N GLU A 93 13.01 3.48 -8.06
CA GLU A 93 13.90 2.76 -8.96
C GLU A 93 15.22 3.52 -9.07
N MET A 94 16.34 2.79 -8.97
CA MET A 94 17.65 3.36 -9.30
C MET A 94 17.93 3.17 -10.79
N LEU A 95 17.91 4.25 -11.53
CA LEU A 95 18.23 4.26 -12.96
C LEU A 95 19.76 4.27 -13.17
N ASP A 96 20.17 4.10 -14.45
CA ASP A 96 21.58 4.20 -14.84
C ASP A 96 22.20 5.53 -14.40
N ASN A 97 23.52 5.51 -14.16
CA ASN A 97 24.32 6.66 -13.75
C ASN A 97 24.00 7.25 -12.36
N GLY A 98 23.26 6.52 -11.52
CA GLY A 98 22.92 6.93 -10.17
C GLY A 98 21.79 7.96 -10.10
N ILE A 99 20.88 7.94 -11.04
CA ILE A 99 19.67 8.75 -11.00
C ILE A 99 18.56 7.92 -10.31
N ALA A 100 18.05 8.41 -9.19
CA ALA A 100 16.87 7.82 -8.56
C ALA A 100 15.59 8.33 -9.24
N SER A 101 14.69 7.42 -9.59
CA SER A 101 13.32 7.74 -9.99
C SER A 101 12.40 7.42 -8.83
N ILE A 102 11.66 8.42 -8.35
CA ILE A 102 10.67 8.27 -7.29
C ILE A 102 9.31 8.65 -7.84
N HIS A 103 8.40 7.69 -7.93
CA HIS A 103 7.04 7.89 -8.42
C HIS A 103 6.06 8.01 -7.24
N LEU A 104 5.41 9.17 -7.12
CA LEU A 104 4.33 9.42 -6.16
C LEU A 104 2.98 9.24 -6.83
N THR A 105 2.21 8.25 -6.40
CA THR A 105 0.90 7.91 -6.98
C THR A 105 -0.25 8.73 -6.39
N SER A 106 -0.11 9.23 -5.15
CA SER A 106 -1.07 10.12 -4.49
C SER A 106 -0.44 10.78 -3.26
N PHE A 107 -1.15 11.73 -2.63
CA PHE A 107 -0.74 12.35 -1.38
C PHE A 107 -1.65 11.85 -0.25
N SER A 108 -1.21 10.85 0.51
CA SER A 108 -1.89 10.27 1.67
C SER A 108 -1.14 10.59 2.96
N THR A 109 -1.71 10.28 4.11
CA THR A 109 -1.08 10.50 5.42
C THR A 109 0.24 9.73 5.64
N SER A 110 0.55 8.75 4.80
CA SER A 110 1.80 7.98 4.85
C SER A 110 2.86 8.46 3.86
N THR A 111 2.47 9.24 2.83
CA THR A 111 3.33 9.57 1.69
C THR A 111 4.61 10.29 2.09
N MET A 112 4.54 11.23 3.03
CA MET A 112 5.73 11.94 3.51
C MET A 112 6.75 10.99 4.16
N ASN A 113 6.28 10.07 5.00
CA ASN A 113 7.15 9.09 5.65
C ASN A 113 7.74 8.10 4.63
N GLU A 114 6.91 7.61 3.70
CA GLU A 114 7.36 6.73 2.62
C GLU A 114 8.43 7.42 1.76
N LEU A 115 8.20 8.68 1.38
CA LEU A 115 9.13 9.46 0.57
C LEU A 115 10.46 9.72 1.31
N THR A 116 10.39 10.05 2.60
CA THR A 116 11.60 10.27 3.40
C THR A 116 12.45 9.02 3.46
N THR A 117 11.84 7.86 3.75
CA THR A 117 12.52 6.56 3.74
C THR A 117 13.12 6.25 2.38
N ALA A 118 12.34 6.48 1.31
CA ALA A 118 12.80 6.26 -0.07
C ALA A 118 14.03 7.14 -0.43
N LEU A 119 14.02 8.40 -0.03
CA LEU A 119 15.14 9.31 -0.26
C LEU A 119 16.40 8.88 0.51
N GLU A 120 16.23 8.42 1.75
CA GLU A 120 17.33 7.89 2.57
C GLU A 120 17.94 6.64 1.92
N GLU A 121 17.11 5.66 1.53
CA GLU A 121 17.54 4.44 0.87
C GLU A 121 18.25 4.72 -0.48
N MET A 122 17.70 5.62 -1.29
CA MET A 122 18.33 6.00 -2.58
C MET A 122 19.66 6.72 -2.37
N ASN A 123 19.76 7.54 -1.33
CA ASN A 123 21.01 8.23 -0.98
C ASN A 123 22.08 7.23 -0.49
N GLU A 124 21.72 6.23 0.31
CA GLU A 124 22.62 5.15 0.73
C GLU A 124 23.14 4.33 -0.45
N GLN A 125 22.30 4.15 -1.49
CA GLN A 125 22.70 3.52 -2.75
C GLN A 125 23.56 4.41 -3.66
N GLY A 126 23.87 5.65 -3.24
CA GLY A 126 24.74 6.56 -3.97
C GLY A 126 24.03 7.39 -5.04
N MET A 127 22.78 7.76 -4.79
CA MET A 127 22.01 8.67 -5.66
C MET A 127 22.80 9.97 -5.94
N LYS A 128 22.88 10.32 -7.21
CA LYS A 128 23.53 11.56 -7.70
C LYS A 128 22.54 12.59 -8.23
N GLY A 129 21.34 12.17 -8.49
CA GLY A 129 20.24 13.01 -8.96
C GLY A 129 18.91 12.31 -8.78
N LEU A 130 17.83 13.09 -8.80
CA LEU A 130 16.47 12.63 -8.53
C LEU A 130 15.54 13.06 -9.68
N VAL A 131 14.71 12.12 -10.13
CA VAL A 131 13.49 12.37 -10.90
C VAL A 131 12.31 12.10 -9.99
N LEU A 132 11.53 13.14 -9.66
CA LEU A 132 10.26 13.01 -8.96
C LEU A 132 9.14 12.92 -9.99
N ASP A 133 8.57 11.72 -10.15
CA ASP A 133 7.53 11.42 -11.13
C ASP A 133 6.14 11.54 -10.50
N LEU A 134 5.34 12.50 -10.95
CA LEU A 134 3.96 12.74 -10.51
C LEU A 134 2.94 12.39 -11.61
N ARG A 135 3.35 11.73 -12.67
CA ARG A 135 2.43 11.34 -13.76
C ARG A 135 1.38 10.36 -13.22
N GLY A 136 0.11 10.62 -13.57
CA GLY A 136 -1.02 9.82 -13.08
C GLY A 136 -1.40 10.05 -11.62
N ASN A 137 -0.74 10.97 -10.91
CA ASN A 137 -1.11 11.35 -9.56
C ASN A 137 -2.37 12.27 -9.58
N PRO A 138 -3.51 11.85 -9.02
CA PRO A 138 -4.74 12.65 -9.01
C PRO A 138 -4.75 13.74 -7.93
N GLY A 139 -3.70 13.83 -7.09
CA GLY A 139 -3.65 14.68 -5.92
C GLY A 139 -3.83 13.91 -4.62
N GLY A 140 -4.41 14.56 -3.62
CA GLY A 140 -4.64 13.99 -2.28
C GLY A 140 -4.72 15.07 -1.21
N LEU A 141 -4.12 14.81 -0.04
CA LEU A 141 -4.11 15.74 1.07
C LEU A 141 -3.19 16.93 0.77
N MET A 142 -3.74 18.13 0.84
CA MET A 142 -3.02 19.38 0.56
C MET A 142 -1.84 19.60 1.51
N ASP A 143 -2.03 19.32 2.79
CA ASP A 143 -0.96 19.47 3.80
C ASP A 143 0.22 18.53 3.50
N GLU A 144 -0.05 17.31 3.04
CA GLU A 144 0.99 16.36 2.63
C GLU A 144 1.75 16.86 1.39
N ALA A 145 1.04 17.41 0.40
CA ALA A 145 1.67 17.97 -0.78
C ALA A 145 2.58 19.16 -0.43
N VAL A 146 2.16 20.01 0.51
CA VAL A 146 2.98 21.12 1.02
C VAL A 146 4.20 20.61 1.77
N ASN A 147 4.04 19.64 2.67
CA ASN A 147 5.13 19.06 3.42
C ASN A 147 6.19 18.46 2.50
N ILE A 148 5.74 17.73 1.47
CA ILE A 148 6.63 17.14 0.46
C ILE A 148 7.32 18.22 -0.38
N ALA A 149 6.59 19.24 -0.83
CA ALA A 149 7.17 20.36 -1.58
C ALA A 149 8.26 21.10 -0.79
N ASN A 150 8.09 21.24 0.54
CA ASN A 150 9.08 21.84 1.43
C ASN A 150 10.43 21.10 1.47
N LEU A 151 10.51 19.85 1.02
CA LEU A 151 11.79 19.14 0.88
C LEU A 151 12.62 19.70 -0.30
N PHE A 152 11.99 20.35 -1.28
CA PHE A 152 12.60 20.75 -2.54
C PHE A 152 12.61 22.27 -2.76
N VAL A 153 11.71 22.98 -2.08
CA VAL A 153 11.54 24.43 -2.22
C VAL A 153 12.22 25.14 -1.06
N PRO A 154 13.05 26.18 -1.31
CA PRO A 154 13.70 26.95 -0.25
C PRO A 154 12.69 27.61 0.70
N ASN A 155 13.05 27.74 1.99
CA ASN A 155 12.24 28.38 2.98
C ASN A 155 11.90 29.83 2.59
N GLY A 156 10.62 30.17 2.67
CA GLY A 156 10.11 31.50 2.34
C GLY A 156 9.59 31.66 0.93
N GLU A 157 9.78 30.66 0.08
CA GLU A 157 9.17 30.64 -1.25
C GLU A 157 7.72 30.16 -1.20
N VAL A 158 6.89 30.70 -2.09
CA VAL A 158 5.47 30.31 -2.18
C VAL A 158 5.34 28.98 -2.91
N ILE A 159 4.76 27.98 -2.25
CA ILE A 159 4.46 26.67 -2.84
C ILE A 159 3.14 26.72 -3.62
N PHE A 160 2.09 27.27 -3.01
CA PHE A 160 0.79 27.50 -3.66
C PHE A 160 0.05 28.64 -2.97
N GLN A 161 -1.00 29.13 -3.61
CA GLN A 161 -1.87 30.17 -3.06
C GLN A 161 -3.33 29.78 -3.31
N VAL A 162 -4.16 29.89 -2.27
CA VAL A 162 -5.60 29.75 -2.39
C VAL A 162 -6.21 31.16 -2.47
N GLU A 163 -7.02 31.39 -3.48
CA GLU A 163 -7.81 32.60 -3.61
C GLU A 163 -9.29 32.24 -3.44
N TYR A 164 -9.96 32.91 -2.52
CA TYR A 164 -11.37 32.73 -2.24
C TYR A 164 -12.22 33.71 -3.07
N ASP A 165 -13.51 33.39 -3.27
CA ASP A 165 -14.43 34.20 -4.05
C ASP A 165 -14.59 35.64 -3.49
N ASP A 166 -14.27 35.85 -2.22
CA ASP A 166 -14.25 37.18 -1.58
C ASP A 166 -12.92 37.94 -1.82
N GLY A 167 -12.02 37.38 -2.62
CA GLY A 167 -10.72 37.98 -2.94
C GLY A 167 -9.65 37.80 -1.86
N LYS A 168 -9.93 37.09 -0.78
CA LYS A 168 -8.91 36.75 0.22
C LYS A 168 -7.97 35.66 -0.34
N LYS A 169 -6.71 35.80 0.06
CA LYS A 169 -5.63 34.87 -0.32
C LYS A 169 -5.04 34.25 0.94
N MET A 170 -4.80 32.94 0.84
CA MET A 170 -4.08 32.17 1.85
C MET A 170 -2.88 31.49 1.18
#